data_14bfa5ffcc0e1f25515f44bb1fd8b82d
#
_entry.id   14bfa5ffcc0e1f25515f44bb1fd8b82d
#
_cell.length_a   1.000
_cell.length_b   1.000
_cell.length_c   1.000
_cell.angle_alpha   90.00
_cell.angle_beta   90.00
_cell.angle_gamma   90.00
#
_symmetry.space_group_name_H-M   'P 1'
#
loop_
_entity.id
_entity.type
_entity.pdbx_description
1 polymer ?
#
loop_
_entity_poly.entity_id
_entity_poly.type
_entity_poly.pdbx_seq_one_letter_code
_entity_poly.pdbx_strand_id
1 'polypeptide(L)'
;LSLFGFGFRLKEKGYVVVGVNYRLLPNVSINETLDDSAEAIAWVFRHVSEYNGEPNKIVVTGHSAGGYISMMLCLNKKWLSNYQIDADDVLMYVPFSGQAVTHYNVRKMQGLKPLQVTIDEYAPIYWVRKDCPPFVLICGDRELELYGRYDENQYLARMMKLVGHQQTFLYELDGHGHGTMVDPSFHILETHLNKMLGKKVNP
;
A
#
# COMPACT_ATOMS: atom_id res chain seq x y z
N LEU A 1 -0.96 16.09 10.37
CA LEU A 1 -0.64 15.00 11.32
C LEU A 1 0.43 14.14 10.69
N SER A 2 1.61 14.08 11.31
CA SER A 2 2.73 13.31 10.78
C SER A 2 2.45 11.81 10.92
N LEU A 3 3.03 10.97 10.04
CA LEU A 3 3.09 9.51 10.19
C LEU A 3 3.48 9.06 11.62
N PHE A 4 4.20 9.89 12.38
CA PHE A 4 4.53 9.67 13.79
C PHE A 4 3.30 9.58 14.71
N GLY A 5 2.25 10.39 14.50
CA GLY A 5 1.04 10.34 15.34
C GLY A 5 0.27 9.03 15.25
N PHE A 6 0.31 8.37 14.09
CA PHE A 6 -0.35 7.08 13.85
C PHE A 6 0.45 5.91 14.41
N GLY A 7 1.77 5.95 14.28
CA GLY A 7 2.65 4.97 14.90
C GLY A 7 2.38 4.85 16.39
N PHE A 8 2.18 5.97 17.09
CA PHE A 8 1.85 5.98 18.52
C PHE A 8 0.52 5.29 18.83
N ARG A 9 -0.56 5.57 18.09
CA ARG A 9 -1.88 4.94 18.32
C ARG A 9 -1.84 3.42 18.15
N LEU A 10 -1.17 2.92 17.11
CA LEU A 10 -1.02 1.48 16.88
C LEU A 10 -0.14 0.85 17.97
N LYS A 11 0.93 1.52 18.39
CA LYS A 11 1.78 1.06 19.49
C LYS A 11 1.00 0.91 20.80
N GLU A 12 0.14 1.89 21.16
CA GLU A 12 -0.72 1.83 22.35
C GLU A 12 -1.70 0.64 22.31
N LYS A 13 -2.03 0.14 21.11
CA LYS A 13 -2.85 -1.05 20.89
C LYS A 13 -2.06 -2.36 20.84
N GLY A 14 -0.76 -2.30 21.14
CA GLY A 14 0.11 -3.47 21.20
C GLY A 14 0.68 -3.92 19.84
N TYR A 15 0.66 -3.06 18.81
CA TYR A 15 1.31 -3.37 17.54
C TYR A 15 2.77 -2.89 17.54
N VAL A 16 3.64 -3.66 16.92
CA VAL A 16 4.97 -3.20 16.51
C VAL A 16 4.81 -2.36 15.24
N VAL A 17 5.31 -1.13 15.27
CA VAL A 17 5.22 -0.21 14.13
C VAL A 17 6.62 0.08 13.61
N VAL A 18 6.83 -0.20 12.33
CA VAL A 18 8.11 0.03 11.65
C VAL A 18 7.92 1.10 10.58
N GLY A 19 8.59 2.23 10.74
CA GLY A 19 8.68 3.28 9.73
C GLY A 19 9.83 3.00 8.79
N VAL A 20 9.52 2.84 7.50
CA VAL A 20 10.51 2.54 6.46
C VAL A 20 10.94 3.82 5.75
N ASN A 21 12.26 4.03 5.67
CA ASN A 21 12.87 5.03 4.81
C ASN A 21 13.34 4.38 3.50
N TYR A 22 13.22 5.11 2.41
CA TYR A 22 13.71 4.71 1.10
C TYR A 22 14.20 5.93 0.33
N ARG A 23 15.14 5.73 -0.58
CA ARG A 23 15.66 6.80 -1.42
C ARG A 23 14.60 7.31 -2.38
N LEU A 24 14.62 8.60 -2.67
CA LEU A 24 13.55 9.30 -3.39
C LEU A 24 13.96 9.71 -4.81
N LEU A 25 13.01 9.61 -5.75
CA LEU A 25 13.12 10.26 -7.05
C LEU A 25 13.23 11.79 -6.88
N PRO A 26 14.00 12.50 -7.72
CA PRO A 26 14.73 12.00 -8.91
C PRO A 26 16.17 11.57 -8.61
N ASN A 27 16.61 11.56 -7.34
CA ASN A 27 17.99 11.25 -6.95
C ASN A 27 18.37 9.80 -7.25
N VAL A 28 17.38 8.91 -7.24
CA VAL A 28 17.51 7.50 -7.62
C VAL A 28 16.41 7.13 -8.62
N SER A 29 16.53 5.96 -9.25
CA SER A 29 15.49 5.40 -10.11
C SER A 29 14.32 4.86 -9.30
N ILE A 30 13.18 4.65 -9.95
CA ILE A 30 12.03 3.98 -9.31
C ILE A 30 12.36 2.54 -8.91
N ASN A 31 13.24 1.85 -9.65
CA ASN A 31 13.69 0.52 -9.31
C ASN A 31 14.43 0.51 -7.97
N GLU A 32 15.33 1.47 -7.75
CA GLU A 32 16.04 1.61 -6.48
C GLU A 32 15.10 1.96 -5.33
N THR A 33 14.10 2.81 -5.55
CA THR A 33 13.08 3.15 -4.53
C THR A 33 12.27 1.90 -4.12
N LEU A 34 11.86 1.08 -5.09
CA LEU A 34 11.11 -0.14 -4.84
C LEU A 34 11.99 -1.22 -4.19
N ASP A 35 13.24 -1.31 -4.58
CA ASP A 35 14.21 -2.24 -4.04
C ASP A 35 14.55 -1.91 -2.57
N ASP A 36 14.85 -0.65 -2.25
CA ASP A 36 15.05 -0.18 -0.86
C ASP A 36 13.85 -0.56 0.03
N SER A 37 12.64 -0.39 -0.50
CA SER A 37 11.41 -0.68 0.23
C SER A 37 11.22 -2.19 0.44
N ALA A 38 11.56 -2.99 -0.57
CA ALA A 38 11.50 -4.45 -0.48
C ALA A 38 12.55 -5.00 0.51
N GLU A 39 13.77 -4.46 0.49
CA GLU A 39 14.83 -4.80 1.44
C GLU A 39 14.41 -4.52 2.88
N ALA A 40 13.83 -3.34 3.12
CA ALA A 40 13.35 -2.97 4.44
C ALA A 40 12.24 -3.91 4.94
N ILE A 41 11.29 -4.30 4.09
CA ILE A 41 10.26 -5.27 4.45
C ILE A 41 10.88 -6.65 4.74
N ALA A 42 11.82 -7.09 3.92
CA ALA A 42 12.52 -8.34 4.15
C ALA A 42 13.31 -8.33 5.47
N TRP A 43 13.89 -7.18 5.84
CA TRP A 43 14.51 -7.01 7.15
C TRP A 43 13.48 -7.20 8.28
N VAL A 44 12.28 -6.61 8.14
CA VAL A 44 11.20 -6.77 9.12
C VAL A 44 10.81 -8.25 9.29
N PHE A 45 10.64 -8.99 8.18
CA PHE A 45 10.35 -10.42 8.26
C PHE A 45 11.39 -11.22 9.07
N ARG A 46 12.67 -10.85 8.95
CA ARG A 46 13.77 -11.56 9.62
C ARG A 46 13.95 -11.16 11.08
N HIS A 47 13.58 -9.92 11.45
CA HIS A 47 13.92 -9.32 12.74
C HIS A 47 12.74 -8.96 13.63
N VAL A 48 11.51 -8.96 13.11
CA VAL A 48 10.34 -8.51 13.89
C VAL A 48 10.13 -9.27 15.18
N SER A 49 10.55 -10.54 15.26
CA SER A 49 10.49 -11.36 16.48
C SER A 49 11.37 -10.84 17.61
N GLU A 50 12.46 -10.14 17.30
CA GLU A 50 13.34 -9.49 18.28
C GLU A 50 12.64 -8.31 18.99
N TYR A 51 11.56 -7.82 18.38
CA TYR A 51 10.70 -6.73 18.88
C TYR A 51 9.33 -7.21 19.36
N ASN A 52 9.19 -8.49 19.66
CA ASN A 52 7.93 -9.14 20.06
C ASN A 52 6.83 -9.13 18.97
N GLY A 53 7.20 -8.94 17.71
CA GLY A 53 6.30 -9.08 16.57
C GLY A 53 6.27 -10.52 16.04
N GLU A 54 5.28 -10.81 15.20
CA GLU A 54 5.09 -12.12 14.59
C GLU A 54 5.29 -12.03 13.07
N PRO A 55 6.26 -12.76 12.47
CA PRO A 55 6.56 -12.66 11.03
C PRO A 55 5.37 -13.02 10.13
N ASN A 56 4.46 -13.86 10.58
CA ASN A 56 3.23 -14.24 9.87
C ASN A 56 2.06 -13.26 10.07
N LYS A 57 2.28 -12.14 10.76
CA LYS A 57 1.28 -11.10 11.03
C LYS A 57 1.73 -9.71 10.58
N ILE A 58 2.53 -9.64 9.53
CA ILE A 58 3.01 -8.37 8.98
C ILE A 58 1.94 -7.77 8.07
N VAL A 59 1.63 -6.49 8.29
CA VAL A 59 0.78 -5.68 7.41
C VAL A 59 1.65 -4.62 6.74
N VAL A 60 1.53 -4.50 5.43
CA VAL A 60 2.20 -3.45 4.66
C VAL A 60 1.20 -2.35 4.31
N THR A 61 1.51 -1.14 4.71
CA THR A 61 0.67 0.03 4.45
C THR A 61 1.54 1.24 4.09
N GLY A 62 0.94 2.23 3.51
CA GLY A 62 1.59 3.50 3.20
C GLY A 62 0.63 4.46 2.53
N HIS A 63 0.91 5.76 2.63
CA HIS A 63 0.10 6.81 2.03
C HIS A 63 0.79 7.38 0.79
N SER A 64 0.00 7.72 -0.23
CA SER A 64 0.48 8.39 -1.45
C SER A 64 1.58 7.58 -2.15
N ALA A 65 2.82 8.06 -2.20
CA ALA A 65 3.97 7.30 -2.72
C ALA A 65 4.17 5.97 -1.98
N GLY A 66 4.00 5.95 -0.64
CA GLY A 66 4.03 4.71 0.15
C GLY A 66 2.88 3.76 -0.20
N GLY A 67 1.70 4.29 -0.54
CA GLY A 67 0.58 3.52 -1.05
C GLY A 67 0.90 2.88 -2.41
N TYR A 68 1.50 3.63 -3.31
CA TYR A 68 1.98 3.10 -4.59
C TYR A 68 3.02 1.98 -4.39
N ILE A 69 4.01 2.20 -3.53
CA ILE A 69 5.03 1.19 -3.19
C ILE A 69 4.35 -0.08 -2.63
N SER A 70 3.44 0.07 -1.68
CA SER A 70 2.68 -1.04 -1.10
C SER A 70 1.95 -1.86 -2.17
N MET A 71 1.30 -1.20 -3.14
CA MET A 71 0.65 -1.88 -4.27
C MET A 71 1.64 -2.62 -5.16
N MET A 72 2.77 -1.98 -5.49
CA MET A 72 3.81 -2.60 -6.34
C MET A 72 4.41 -3.83 -5.67
N LEU A 73 4.69 -3.78 -4.37
CA LEU A 73 5.23 -4.92 -3.61
C LEU A 73 4.21 -6.05 -3.47
N CYS A 74 2.91 -5.72 -3.35
CA CYS A 74 1.83 -6.71 -3.34
C CYS A 74 1.70 -7.42 -4.68
N LEU A 75 1.58 -6.67 -5.77
CA LEU A 75 1.15 -7.21 -7.06
C LEU A 75 2.31 -7.75 -7.90
N ASN A 76 3.47 -7.11 -7.88
CA ASN A 76 4.67 -7.60 -8.53
C ASN A 76 5.59 -8.32 -7.54
N LYS A 77 5.44 -9.64 -7.46
CA LYS A 77 6.21 -10.51 -6.54
C LYS A 77 7.73 -10.40 -6.69
N LYS A 78 8.22 -9.94 -7.86
CA LYS A 78 9.64 -9.80 -8.15
C LYS A 78 10.41 -9.07 -7.04
N TRP A 79 9.83 -7.99 -6.50
CA TRP A 79 10.54 -7.12 -5.57
C TRP A 79 10.90 -7.83 -4.26
N LEU A 80 9.93 -8.49 -3.61
CA LEU A 80 10.19 -9.22 -2.38
C LEU A 80 10.92 -10.55 -2.62
N SER A 81 10.71 -11.19 -3.77
CA SER A 81 11.41 -12.43 -4.12
C SER A 81 12.92 -12.25 -4.29
N ASN A 82 13.40 -11.06 -4.65
CA ASN A 82 14.83 -10.73 -4.66
C ASN A 82 15.48 -10.92 -3.28
N TYR A 83 14.69 -10.79 -2.22
CA TYR A 83 15.10 -10.94 -0.82
C TYR A 83 14.64 -12.26 -0.20
N GLN A 84 14.16 -13.21 -1.01
CA GLN A 84 13.66 -14.53 -0.58
C GLN A 84 12.42 -14.44 0.31
N ILE A 85 11.60 -13.41 0.12
CA ILE A 85 10.30 -13.25 0.76
C ILE A 85 9.22 -13.42 -0.30
N ASP A 86 8.22 -14.25 -0.01
CA ASP A 86 7.01 -14.28 -0.83
C ASP A 86 6.09 -13.12 -0.44
N ALA A 87 5.66 -12.34 -1.43
CA ALA A 87 4.70 -11.25 -1.20
C ALA A 87 3.39 -11.76 -0.59
N ASP A 88 3.09 -13.05 -0.75
CA ASP A 88 1.89 -13.67 -0.23
C ASP A 88 2.01 -14.08 1.25
N ASP A 89 3.20 -14.03 1.84
CA ASP A 89 3.43 -14.21 3.27
C ASP A 89 3.03 -12.96 4.09
N VAL A 90 2.80 -11.82 3.45
CA VAL A 90 2.25 -10.63 4.09
C VAL A 90 0.78 -10.88 4.45
N LEU A 91 0.41 -10.60 5.69
CA LEU A 91 -0.96 -10.84 6.19
C LEU A 91 -2.01 -10.05 5.39
N MET A 92 -1.69 -8.80 5.04
CA MET A 92 -2.60 -7.88 4.34
C MET A 92 -1.83 -6.66 3.81
N TYR A 93 -2.25 -6.16 2.66
CA TYR A 93 -1.78 -4.87 2.12
C TYR A 93 -2.89 -3.82 2.21
N VAL A 94 -2.55 -2.65 2.74
CA VAL A 94 -3.53 -1.57 2.95
C VAL A 94 -2.96 -0.23 2.43
N PRO A 95 -2.92 -0.04 1.11
CA PRO A 95 -2.47 1.23 0.53
C PRO A 95 -3.51 2.34 0.74
N PHE A 96 -3.05 3.51 1.20
CA PHE A 96 -3.85 4.73 1.31
C PHE A 96 -3.53 5.64 0.14
N SER A 97 -4.50 5.91 -0.71
CA SER A 97 -4.40 6.84 -1.82
C SER A 97 -3.14 6.65 -2.69
N GLY A 98 -2.77 5.39 -2.97
CA GLY A 98 -1.69 5.04 -3.89
C GLY A 98 -2.10 5.22 -5.35
N GLN A 99 -1.16 5.52 -6.25
CA GLN A 99 -1.42 5.50 -7.68
C GLN A 99 -1.49 4.06 -8.21
N ALA A 100 -2.57 3.72 -8.89
CA ALA A 100 -2.75 2.40 -9.50
C ALA A 100 -2.18 2.30 -10.92
N VAL A 101 -2.03 3.44 -11.61
CA VAL A 101 -1.31 3.57 -12.88
C VAL A 101 0.14 3.95 -12.63
N THR A 102 0.97 4.04 -13.68
CA THR A 102 2.36 4.47 -13.57
C THR A 102 2.48 5.79 -12.81
N HIS A 103 3.23 5.81 -11.73
CA HIS A 103 3.35 6.96 -10.82
C HIS A 103 3.77 8.23 -11.57
N TYR A 104 3.14 9.36 -11.28
CA TYR A 104 3.34 10.62 -12.03
C TYR A 104 4.81 11.10 -12.07
N ASN A 105 5.59 10.85 -11.00
CA ASN A 105 7.02 11.16 -11.01
C ASN A 105 7.80 10.26 -11.98
N VAL A 106 7.41 8.99 -12.13
CA VAL A 106 7.99 8.08 -13.11
C VAL A 106 7.65 8.57 -14.52
N ARG A 107 6.39 8.92 -14.78
CA ARG A 107 5.97 9.51 -16.06
C ARG A 107 6.76 10.77 -16.38
N LYS A 108 6.98 11.65 -15.40
CA LYS A 108 7.80 12.85 -15.56
C LYS A 108 9.24 12.52 -15.94
N MET A 109 9.85 11.50 -15.33
CA MET A 109 11.19 11.04 -15.71
C MET A 109 11.24 10.43 -17.11
N GLN A 110 10.14 9.86 -17.58
CA GLN A 110 9.95 9.38 -18.95
C GLN A 110 9.65 10.50 -19.95
N GLY A 111 9.62 11.76 -19.52
CA GLY A 111 9.30 12.92 -20.38
C GLY A 111 7.81 13.10 -20.67
N LEU A 112 6.94 12.39 -19.95
CA LEU A 112 5.48 12.45 -20.14
C LEU A 112 4.86 13.57 -19.31
N LYS A 113 3.71 14.08 -19.77
CA LYS A 113 2.92 15.07 -19.00
C LYS A 113 2.26 14.41 -17.79
N PRO A 114 2.06 15.14 -16.67
CA PRO A 114 1.47 14.59 -15.44
C PRO A 114 0.10 13.92 -15.63
N LEU A 115 -0.74 14.44 -16.50
CA LEU A 115 -2.07 13.89 -16.81
C LEU A 115 -2.08 12.89 -17.98
N GLN A 116 -0.93 12.58 -18.56
CA GLN A 116 -0.83 11.53 -19.59
C GLN A 116 -0.77 10.18 -18.92
N VAL A 117 -1.92 9.53 -18.77
CA VAL A 117 -2.03 8.22 -18.14
C VAL A 117 -1.21 7.19 -18.93
N THR A 118 -0.43 6.40 -18.21
CA THR A 118 0.38 5.30 -18.74
C THR A 118 0.20 4.08 -17.85
N ILE A 119 0.14 2.91 -18.46
CA ILE A 119 0.13 1.62 -17.77
C ILE A 119 1.29 0.82 -18.35
N ASP A 120 2.37 0.72 -17.61
CA ASP A 120 3.58 -0.03 -17.94
C ASP A 120 3.99 -0.89 -16.73
N GLU A 121 5.19 -1.45 -16.76
CA GLU A 121 5.72 -2.29 -15.68
C GLU A 121 5.82 -1.57 -14.31
N TYR A 122 5.72 -0.23 -14.29
CA TYR A 122 5.69 0.59 -13.07
C TYR A 122 4.27 0.95 -12.62
N ALA A 123 3.25 0.39 -13.26
CA ALA A 123 1.87 0.55 -12.85
C ALA A 123 1.41 -0.66 -12.02
N PRO A 124 0.92 -0.50 -10.79
CA PRO A 124 0.37 -1.61 -10.01
C PRO A 124 -0.68 -2.42 -10.79
N ILE A 125 -1.57 -1.76 -11.52
CA ILE A 125 -2.63 -2.40 -12.31
C ILE A 125 -2.11 -3.32 -13.43
N TYR A 126 -0.88 -3.14 -13.90
CA TYR A 126 -0.24 -4.02 -14.87
C TYR A 126 -0.04 -5.45 -14.32
N TRP A 127 0.12 -5.56 -13.00
CA TRP A 127 0.48 -6.79 -12.28
C TRP A 127 -0.70 -7.45 -11.56
N VAL A 128 -1.96 -7.16 -11.95
CA VAL A 128 -3.14 -7.75 -11.31
C VAL A 128 -3.08 -9.29 -11.33
N ARG A 129 -3.36 -9.89 -10.19
CA ARG A 129 -3.32 -11.34 -9.99
C ARG A 129 -4.38 -11.79 -8.98
N LYS A 130 -4.87 -13.02 -9.09
CA LYS A 130 -5.92 -13.53 -8.21
C LYS A 130 -5.38 -14.05 -6.87
N ASP A 131 -4.14 -14.51 -6.85
CA ASP A 131 -3.54 -15.18 -5.69
C ASP A 131 -2.63 -14.18 -4.95
N CYS A 132 -3.22 -13.16 -4.32
CA CYS A 132 -2.51 -12.25 -3.44
C CYS A 132 -3.23 -12.15 -2.08
N PRO A 133 -2.54 -11.65 -1.04
CA PRO A 133 -3.16 -11.40 0.26
C PRO A 133 -4.32 -10.41 0.18
N PRO A 134 -5.16 -10.32 1.22
CA PRO A 134 -6.19 -9.30 1.31
C PRO A 134 -5.67 -7.92 0.95
N PHE A 135 -6.37 -7.22 0.07
CA PHE A 135 -5.95 -5.97 -0.55
C PHE A 135 -7.01 -4.90 -0.31
N VAL A 136 -6.70 -3.96 0.59
CA VAL A 136 -7.65 -2.95 1.08
C VAL A 136 -7.24 -1.58 0.57
N LEU A 137 -7.86 -1.16 -0.52
CA LEU A 137 -7.64 0.14 -1.14
C LEU A 137 -8.48 1.20 -0.42
N ILE A 138 -7.85 2.26 0.06
CA ILE A 138 -8.55 3.36 0.73
C ILE A 138 -8.15 4.66 0.05
N CYS A 139 -9.12 5.43 -0.43
CA CYS A 139 -8.93 6.73 -1.06
C CYS A 139 -9.76 7.78 -0.35
N GLY A 140 -9.37 9.03 -0.51
CA GLY A 140 -10.23 10.15 -0.17
C GLY A 140 -11.40 10.29 -1.14
N ASP A 141 -12.19 11.31 -0.94
CA ASP A 141 -13.29 11.72 -1.81
C ASP A 141 -12.78 12.02 -3.22
N ARG A 142 -13.42 11.45 -4.24
CA ARG A 142 -13.00 11.58 -5.65
C ARG A 142 -12.90 13.01 -6.13
N GLU A 143 -13.72 13.92 -5.59
CA GLU A 143 -13.75 15.33 -5.97
C GLU A 143 -12.67 16.15 -5.22
N LEU A 144 -12.14 15.65 -4.10
CA LEU A 144 -11.16 16.33 -3.25
C LEU A 144 -9.76 15.70 -3.31
N GLU A 145 -9.63 14.51 -3.90
CA GLU A 145 -8.37 13.80 -4.07
C GLU A 145 -7.52 14.38 -5.22
N LEU A 146 -6.28 13.93 -5.30
CA LEU A 146 -5.43 14.18 -6.46
C LEU A 146 -6.04 13.54 -7.72
N TYR A 147 -5.82 14.19 -8.84
CA TYR A 147 -6.41 13.90 -10.15
C TYR A 147 -6.60 12.41 -10.46
N GLY A 148 -7.86 11.96 -10.54
CA GLY A 148 -8.23 10.61 -10.92
C GLY A 148 -7.80 9.51 -9.94
N ARG A 149 -7.33 9.86 -8.74
CA ARG A 149 -6.79 8.91 -7.78
C ARG A 149 -7.81 7.84 -7.37
N TYR A 150 -9.03 8.25 -7.09
CA TYR A 150 -10.11 7.30 -6.78
C TYR A 150 -10.42 6.41 -7.98
N ASP A 151 -10.54 7.00 -9.17
CA ASP A 151 -10.90 6.29 -10.41
C ASP A 151 -9.84 5.25 -10.80
N GLU A 152 -8.56 5.56 -10.63
CA GLU A 152 -7.46 4.60 -10.81
C GLU A 152 -7.62 3.38 -9.87
N ASN A 153 -7.91 3.63 -8.60
CA ASN A 153 -8.11 2.58 -7.59
C ASN A 153 -9.40 1.80 -7.83
N GLN A 154 -10.47 2.45 -8.27
CA GLN A 154 -11.71 1.79 -8.66
C GLN A 154 -11.47 0.84 -9.85
N TYR A 155 -10.71 1.30 -10.85
CA TYR A 155 -10.36 0.47 -11.99
C TYR A 155 -9.47 -0.72 -11.58
N LEU A 156 -8.47 -0.49 -10.74
CA LEU A 156 -7.65 -1.57 -10.18
C LEU A 156 -8.51 -2.60 -9.42
N ALA A 157 -9.40 -2.16 -8.53
CA ALA A 157 -10.29 -3.04 -7.79
C ALA A 157 -11.19 -3.86 -8.74
N ARG A 158 -11.69 -3.24 -9.82
CA ARG A 158 -12.46 -3.93 -10.85
C ARG A 158 -11.64 -5.01 -11.55
N MET A 159 -10.40 -4.71 -11.92
CA MET A 159 -9.51 -5.66 -12.59
C MET A 159 -9.14 -6.83 -11.66
N MET A 160 -8.85 -6.56 -10.39
CA MET A 160 -8.61 -7.59 -9.37
C MET A 160 -9.79 -8.56 -9.26
N LYS A 161 -11.01 -8.03 -9.23
CA LYS A 161 -12.23 -8.86 -9.25
C LYS A 161 -12.36 -9.70 -10.52
N LEU A 162 -12.04 -9.13 -11.67
CA LEU A 162 -12.14 -9.84 -12.98
C LEU A 162 -11.13 -10.97 -13.11
N VAL A 163 -9.92 -10.84 -12.56
CA VAL A 163 -8.94 -11.93 -12.51
C VAL A 163 -9.27 -12.97 -11.43
N GLY A 164 -10.31 -12.74 -10.60
CA GLY A 164 -10.82 -13.69 -9.63
C GLY A 164 -10.36 -13.47 -8.19
N HIS A 165 -9.68 -12.36 -7.87
CA HIS A 165 -9.30 -12.06 -6.49
C HIS A 165 -10.54 -11.70 -5.65
N GLN A 166 -10.78 -12.44 -4.56
CA GLN A 166 -12.01 -12.35 -3.76
C GLN A 166 -11.90 -11.35 -2.58
N GLN A 167 -10.68 -10.96 -2.20
CA GLN A 167 -10.41 -10.17 -1.00
C GLN A 167 -9.85 -8.78 -1.33
N THR A 168 -10.32 -8.19 -2.44
CA THR A 168 -10.07 -6.77 -2.75
C THR A 168 -11.24 -5.95 -2.23
N PHE A 169 -10.93 -4.96 -1.42
CA PHE A 169 -11.87 -3.99 -0.87
C PHE A 169 -11.49 -2.59 -1.33
N LEU A 170 -12.46 -1.75 -1.63
CA LEU A 170 -12.25 -0.34 -1.97
C LEU A 170 -13.14 0.53 -1.10
N TYR A 171 -12.54 1.52 -0.48
CA TYR A 171 -13.21 2.52 0.34
C TYR A 171 -12.95 3.92 -0.21
N GLU A 172 -14.02 4.70 -0.33
CA GLU A 172 -13.99 6.13 -0.58
C GLU A 172 -14.35 6.84 0.72
N LEU A 173 -13.54 7.81 1.11
CA LEU A 173 -13.76 8.60 2.32
C LEU A 173 -14.34 9.96 1.93
N ASP A 174 -15.66 10.01 1.87
CA ASP A 174 -16.45 11.19 1.52
C ASP A 174 -16.05 12.40 2.39
N GLY A 175 -15.87 13.55 1.75
CA GLY A 175 -15.44 14.81 2.38
C GLY A 175 -13.96 14.88 2.78
N HIS A 176 -13.14 13.84 2.49
CA HIS A 176 -11.72 13.82 2.83
C HIS A 176 -10.83 13.89 1.58
N GLY A 177 -10.02 14.95 1.46
CA GLY A 177 -8.99 15.06 0.43
C GLY A 177 -7.73 14.23 0.76
N HIS A 178 -6.74 14.29 -0.13
CA HIS A 178 -5.51 13.49 -0.09
C HIS A 178 -4.81 13.42 1.28
N GLY A 179 -4.70 14.52 1.98
CA GLY A 179 -4.03 14.54 3.31
C GLY A 179 -4.96 14.19 4.46
N THR A 180 -6.23 14.59 4.40
CA THR A 180 -7.19 14.43 5.51
C THR A 180 -7.78 13.03 5.59
N MET A 181 -7.69 12.24 4.51
CA MET A 181 -8.15 10.85 4.47
C MET A 181 -7.30 9.91 5.34
N VAL A 182 -6.09 10.28 5.69
CA VAL A 182 -5.13 9.41 6.38
C VAL A 182 -5.64 8.97 7.75
N ASP A 183 -6.17 9.91 8.56
CA ASP A 183 -6.66 9.60 9.91
C ASP A 183 -7.83 8.60 9.92
N PRO A 184 -8.93 8.81 9.20
CA PRO A 184 -10.02 7.83 9.14
C PRO A 184 -9.62 6.50 8.50
N SER A 185 -8.62 6.47 7.60
CA SER A 185 -8.14 5.23 6.99
C SER A 185 -7.61 4.21 8.00
N PHE A 186 -7.01 4.68 9.09
CA PHE A 186 -6.54 3.76 10.14
C PHE A 186 -7.65 3.01 10.83
N HIS A 187 -8.85 3.59 10.96
CA HIS A 187 -9.99 2.87 11.50
C HIS A 187 -10.41 1.70 10.60
N ILE A 188 -10.38 1.92 9.28
CA ILE A 188 -10.66 0.86 8.30
C ILE A 188 -9.58 -0.23 8.35
N LEU A 189 -8.30 0.18 8.38
CA LEU A 189 -7.17 -0.75 8.53
C LEU A 189 -7.35 -1.62 9.78
N GLU A 190 -7.62 -1.01 10.94
CA GLU A 190 -7.82 -1.73 12.20
C GLU A 190 -9.02 -2.69 12.15
N THR A 191 -10.10 -2.29 11.52
CA THR A 191 -11.30 -3.13 11.34
C THR A 191 -10.94 -4.40 10.57
N HIS A 192 -10.24 -4.26 9.44
CA HIS A 192 -9.78 -5.42 8.67
C HIS A 192 -8.77 -6.27 9.44
N LEU A 193 -7.81 -5.63 10.10
CA LEU A 193 -6.80 -6.33 10.89
C LEU A 193 -7.44 -7.13 12.04
N ASN A 194 -8.35 -6.55 12.79
CA ASN A 194 -9.07 -7.24 13.86
C ASN A 194 -9.86 -8.45 13.33
N LYS A 195 -10.51 -8.32 12.18
CA LYS A 195 -11.20 -9.42 11.51
C LYS A 195 -10.23 -10.55 11.14
N MET A 196 -9.06 -10.21 10.57
CA MET A 196 -8.02 -11.19 10.21
C MET A 196 -7.45 -11.91 11.43
N LEU A 197 -7.31 -11.20 12.55
CA LEU A 197 -6.78 -11.75 13.81
C LEU A 197 -7.85 -12.43 14.68
N GLY A 198 -9.10 -12.55 14.21
CA GLY A 198 -10.21 -13.14 14.97
C GLY A 198 -10.58 -12.36 16.23
N LYS A 199 -10.19 -11.09 16.32
CA LYS A 199 -10.56 -10.21 17.45
C LYS A 199 -11.99 -9.70 17.26
N LYS A 200 -12.77 -9.62 18.35
CA LYS A 200 -14.10 -8.99 18.28
C LYS A 200 -13.93 -7.52 17.90
N VAL A 201 -14.55 -7.12 16.81
CA VAL A 201 -14.71 -5.70 16.46
C VAL A 201 -15.85 -5.19 17.36
N ASN A 202 -15.53 -4.36 18.34
CA ASN A 202 -16.58 -3.65 19.07
C ASN A 202 -17.20 -2.62 18.11
N PRO A 203 -18.54 -2.54 18.05
CA PRO A 203 -19.26 -1.62 17.17
C PRO A 203 -18.97 -0.15 17.49
#